data_ad00cfc726e9677f18bf6a441866e8e4
#
_entry.id   ad00cfc726e9677f18bf6a441866e8e4
#
_cell.length_a   1.000
_cell.length_b   1.000
_cell.length_c   1.000
_cell.angle_alpha   90.00
_cell.angle_beta   90.00
_cell.angle_gamma   90.00
#
_symmetry.space_group_name_H-M   'P 1'
#
loop_
_entity.id
_entity.type
_entity.pdbx_description
1 polymer ?
#
loop_
_entity_poly.entity_id
_entity_poly.type
_entity_poly.pdbx_seq_one_letter_code
_entity_poly.pdbx_strand_id
1 'polypeptide(L)'
;TYDEARHVEAFNKYIQTRHKEMYPITPDLKMLLDKILTDERWDLKFIGMQLIIEGLALGAFKSFPQTHPDKLLHQLIEKIIQDESRHVTFGIHYLEQHIKSLSEDEVEQRAEFAYQACLIMRHRFHANEVFDDFGWDIEETIKYDDGIKVRRDFQTFIFQRVIPSLKRVGLLTETVRPKFEQLGVLQWEDFDDEDVNWKEAQSA
;
A
#
# COMPACT_ATOMS: atom_id res chain seq x y z
N THR A 1 14.71 -8.33 -3.32
CA THR A 1 15.77 -7.92 -2.35
C THR A 1 16.83 -7.01 -2.96
N TYR A 2 17.35 -7.30 -4.16
CA TYR A 2 18.33 -6.41 -4.81
C TYR A 2 17.72 -5.07 -5.20
N ASP A 3 16.51 -5.07 -5.75
CA ASP A 3 15.77 -3.87 -6.12
C ASP A 3 15.51 -2.99 -4.90
N GLU A 4 15.06 -3.57 -3.76
CA GLU A 4 14.83 -2.84 -2.52
C GLU A 4 16.08 -2.13 -2.00
N ALA A 5 17.25 -2.78 -2.07
CA ALA A 5 18.51 -2.15 -1.70
C ALA A 5 18.82 -0.93 -2.58
N ARG A 6 18.53 -1.03 -3.89
CA ARG A 6 18.67 0.11 -4.83
C ARG A 6 17.66 1.22 -4.53
N HIS A 7 16.41 0.87 -4.20
CA HIS A 7 15.37 1.84 -3.83
C HIS A 7 15.80 2.63 -2.59
N VAL A 8 16.28 1.93 -1.55
CA VAL A 8 16.79 2.57 -0.32
C VAL A 8 17.96 3.51 -0.64
N GLU A 9 18.96 3.07 -1.43
CA GLU A 9 20.09 3.91 -1.80
C GLU A 9 19.66 5.13 -2.61
N ALA A 10 18.79 4.94 -3.59
CA ALA A 10 18.34 6.00 -4.49
C ALA A 10 17.51 7.06 -3.75
N PHE A 11 16.55 6.65 -2.93
CA PHE A 11 15.77 7.59 -2.12
C PHE A 11 16.63 8.29 -1.07
N ASN A 12 17.54 7.57 -0.40
CA ASN A 12 18.45 8.17 0.55
C ASN A 12 19.31 9.27 -0.10
N LYS A 13 19.91 9.01 -1.26
CA LYS A 13 20.69 10.00 -2.02
C LYS A 13 19.82 11.18 -2.45
N TYR A 14 18.60 10.91 -2.93
CA TYR A 14 17.67 11.95 -3.34
C TYR A 14 17.32 12.86 -2.15
N ILE A 15 16.91 12.30 -1.02
CA ILE A 15 16.50 13.06 0.17
C ILE A 15 17.67 13.87 0.71
N GLN A 16 18.85 13.28 0.87
CA GLN A 16 20.05 13.99 1.35
C GLN A 16 20.45 15.15 0.42
N THR A 17 20.28 14.97 -0.88
CA THR A 17 20.66 16.00 -1.86
C THR A 17 19.65 17.15 -1.91
N ARG A 18 18.36 16.86 -1.79
CA ARG A 18 17.28 17.84 -1.99
C ARG A 18 16.73 18.44 -0.69
N HIS A 19 16.64 17.64 0.38
CA HIS A 19 15.97 18.01 1.62
C HIS A 19 16.92 18.12 2.81
N LYS A 20 18.11 17.52 2.74
CA LYS A 20 19.18 17.51 3.78
C LYS A 20 18.83 16.74 5.05
N GLU A 21 17.56 16.55 5.36
CA GLU A 21 17.08 15.88 6.56
C GLU A 21 16.14 14.71 6.18
N MET A 22 16.24 13.64 6.95
CA MET A 22 15.31 12.49 6.86
C MET A 22 14.49 12.44 8.15
N TYR A 23 13.18 12.30 7.98
CA TYR A 23 12.28 12.08 9.11
C TYR A 23 12.18 10.60 9.43
N PRO A 24 11.95 10.23 10.70
CA PRO A 24 11.67 8.84 11.07
C PRO A 24 10.37 8.37 10.40
N ILE A 25 10.23 7.05 10.29
CA ILE A 25 8.96 6.46 9.85
C ILE A 25 7.88 6.72 10.90
N THR A 26 6.63 6.87 10.44
CA THR A 26 5.48 7.08 11.35
C THR A 26 5.27 5.86 12.25
N PRO A 27 4.71 6.04 13.47
CA PRO A 27 4.38 4.95 14.38
C PRO A 27 3.49 3.88 13.73
N ASP A 28 2.50 4.28 12.95
CA ASP A 28 1.60 3.37 12.24
C ASP A 28 2.36 2.47 11.25
N LEU A 29 3.24 3.04 10.43
CA LEU A 29 4.06 2.25 9.51
C LEU A 29 4.99 1.31 10.28
N LYS A 30 5.63 1.80 11.36
CA LYS A 30 6.48 0.97 12.19
C LYS A 30 5.72 -0.21 12.78
N MET A 31 4.54 0.03 13.32
CA MET A 31 3.68 -1.03 13.90
C MET A 31 3.35 -2.11 12.87
N LEU A 32 2.98 -1.72 11.64
CA LEU A 32 2.68 -2.67 10.58
C LEU A 32 3.92 -3.46 10.16
N LEU A 33 5.07 -2.79 9.98
CA LEU A 33 6.33 -3.45 9.63
C LEU A 33 6.78 -4.43 10.71
N ASP A 34 6.73 -4.04 11.99
CA ASP A 34 7.07 -4.93 13.11
C ASP A 34 6.18 -6.19 13.08
N LYS A 35 4.87 -6.02 12.86
CA LYS A 35 3.92 -7.14 12.78
C LYS A 35 4.23 -8.07 11.60
N ILE A 36 4.55 -7.53 10.42
CA ILE A 36 4.92 -8.29 9.23
C ILE A 36 6.24 -9.04 9.45
N LEU A 37 7.25 -8.37 10.00
CA LEU A 37 8.59 -8.93 10.15
C LEU A 37 8.67 -10.03 11.22
N THR A 38 7.88 -9.92 12.29
CA THR A 38 7.88 -10.87 13.42
C THR A 38 6.97 -12.08 13.20
N ASP A 39 6.03 -12.04 12.26
CA ASP A 39 5.18 -13.19 11.95
C ASP A 39 6.00 -14.29 11.26
N GLU A 40 5.84 -15.54 11.67
CA GLU A 40 6.55 -16.67 11.05
C GLU A 40 5.94 -17.12 9.72
N ARG A 41 4.69 -16.77 9.47
CA ARG A 41 3.94 -17.14 8.26
C ARG A 41 4.38 -16.29 7.07
N TRP A 42 4.98 -16.91 6.07
CA TRP A 42 5.50 -16.22 4.89
C TRP A 42 4.40 -15.53 4.08
N ASP A 43 3.20 -16.13 4.01
CA ASP A 43 2.06 -15.59 3.27
C ASP A 43 1.55 -14.27 3.85
N LEU A 44 1.58 -14.09 5.18
CA LEU A 44 1.28 -12.80 5.80
C LEU A 44 2.32 -11.73 5.46
N LYS A 45 3.60 -12.13 5.30
CA LYS A 45 4.64 -11.22 4.83
C LYS A 45 4.36 -10.76 3.39
N PHE A 46 3.95 -11.66 2.52
CA PHE A 46 3.60 -11.36 1.13
C PHE A 46 2.33 -10.49 1.05
N ILE A 47 1.30 -10.80 1.83
CA ILE A 47 0.10 -9.97 1.91
C ILE A 47 0.46 -8.55 2.39
N GLY A 48 1.23 -8.44 3.46
CA GLY A 48 1.60 -7.14 4.04
C GLY A 48 2.55 -6.34 3.17
N MET A 49 3.60 -6.94 2.64
CA MET A 49 4.59 -6.24 1.81
C MET A 49 4.11 -6.07 0.37
N GLN A 50 4.02 -7.16 -0.40
CA GLN A 50 3.78 -7.09 -1.84
C GLN A 50 2.38 -6.57 -2.18
N LEU A 51 1.34 -7.06 -1.52
CA LEU A 51 -0.01 -6.63 -1.88
C LEU A 51 -0.37 -5.27 -1.31
N ILE A 52 -0.05 -5.02 -0.02
CA ILE A 52 -0.55 -3.83 0.66
C ILE A 52 0.48 -2.69 0.59
N ILE A 53 1.69 -2.85 1.13
CA ILE A 53 2.66 -1.73 1.19
C ILE A 53 3.10 -1.33 -0.23
N GLU A 54 3.57 -2.26 -1.04
CA GLU A 54 4.02 -1.98 -2.41
C GLU A 54 2.83 -1.61 -3.32
N GLY A 55 1.66 -2.25 -3.14
CA GLY A 55 0.44 -1.90 -3.86
C GLY A 55 -0.03 -0.46 -3.59
N LEU A 56 0.01 -0.01 -2.33
CA LEU A 56 -0.28 1.38 -1.96
C LEU A 56 0.79 2.34 -2.47
N ALA A 57 2.07 1.92 -2.43
CA ALA A 57 3.17 2.71 -2.98
C ALA A 57 2.98 2.97 -4.48
N LEU A 58 2.59 1.96 -5.26
CA LEU A 58 2.27 2.11 -6.68
C LEU A 58 1.16 3.13 -6.91
N GLY A 59 0.08 3.08 -6.12
CA GLY A 59 -0.99 4.07 -6.17
C GLY A 59 -0.49 5.48 -5.86
N ALA A 60 0.26 5.64 -4.78
CA ALA A 60 0.81 6.93 -4.37
C ALA A 60 1.79 7.48 -5.42
N PHE A 61 2.72 6.68 -5.92
CA PHE A 61 3.74 7.09 -6.88
C PHE A 61 3.16 7.61 -8.20
N LYS A 62 2.02 7.08 -8.66
CA LYS A 62 1.31 7.60 -9.83
C LYS A 62 0.78 9.02 -9.66
N SER A 63 0.60 9.50 -8.45
CA SER A 63 0.17 10.88 -8.17
C SER A 63 1.32 11.90 -8.23
N PHE A 64 2.57 11.49 -8.06
CA PHE A 64 3.72 12.39 -7.95
C PHE A 64 3.95 13.28 -9.18
N PRO A 65 3.85 12.79 -10.44
CA PRO A 65 4.05 13.66 -11.61
C PRO A 65 3.09 14.85 -11.68
N GLN A 66 1.93 14.75 -11.03
CA GLN A 66 0.89 15.78 -11.02
C GLN A 66 1.05 16.75 -9.84
N THR A 67 1.74 16.31 -8.76
CA THR A 67 1.79 17.04 -7.49
C THR A 67 3.17 17.60 -7.17
N HIS A 68 4.24 17.11 -7.79
CA HIS A 68 5.62 17.49 -7.49
C HIS A 68 6.38 17.93 -8.75
N PRO A 69 7.10 19.07 -8.74
CA PRO A 69 7.73 19.64 -9.93
C PRO A 69 9.10 19.03 -10.29
N ASP A 70 9.73 18.24 -9.40
CA ASP A 70 11.10 17.74 -9.62
C ASP A 70 11.14 16.59 -10.65
N LYS A 71 11.70 16.88 -11.82
CA LYS A 71 11.85 15.89 -12.91
C LYS A 71 12.75 14.71 -12.56
N LEU A 72 13.73 14.90 -11.66
CA LEU A 72 14.60 13.80 -11.22
C LEU A 72 13.80 12.82 -10.38
N LEU A 73 12.93 13.33 -9.48
CA LEU A 73 12.05 12.49 -8.69
C LEU A 73 11.08 11.70 -9.59
N HIS A 74 10.52 12.33 -10.64
CA HIS A 74 9.66 11.63 -11.60
C HIS A 74 10.37 10.45 -12.25
N GLN A 75 11.59 10.68 -12.76
CA GLN A 75 12.37 9.62 -13.41
C GLN A 75 12.76 8.49 -12.44
N LEU A 76 13.09 8.85 -11.20
CA LEU A 76 13.39 7.87 -10.15
C LEU A 76 12.16 7.01 -9.86
N ILE A 77 11.02 7.65 -9.59
CA ILE A 77 9.76 6.97 -9.27
C ILE A 77 9.29 6.10 -10.44
N GLU A 78 9.43 6.54 -11.69
CA GLU A 78 9.07 5.75 -12.86
C GLU A 78 9.83 4.41 -12.91
N LYS A 79 11.12 4.40 -12.55
CA LYS A 79 11.91 3.18 -12.48
C LYS A 79 11.48 2.29 -11.32
N ILE A 80 11.20 2.88 -10.16
CA ILE A 80 10.71 2.15 -8.99
C ILE A 80 9.33 1.52 -9.28
N ILE A 81 8.40 2.24 -9.92
CA ILE A 81 7.10 1.70 -10.33
C ILE A 81 7.26 0.42 -11.19
N GLN A 82 8.24 0.40 -12.11
CA GLN A 82 8.51 -0.78 -12.94
C GLN A 82 8.97 -1.98 -12.09
N ASP A 83 9.78 -1.74 -11.07
CA ASP A 83 10.25 -2.79 -10.15
C ASP A 83 9.10 -3.26 -9.24
N GLU A 84 8.39 -2.35 -8.59
CA GLU A 84 7.28 -2.67 -7.68
C GLU A 84 6.11 -3.38 -8.38
N SER A 85 5.83 -3.02 -9.64
CA SER A 85 4.80 -3.73 -10.42
C SER A 85 5.14 -5.22 -10.59
N ARG A 86 6.43 -5.56 -10.74
CA ARG A 86 6.87 -6.97 -10.78
C ARG A 86 6.78 -7.64 -9.43
N HIS A 87 7.13 -6.94 -8.34
CA HIS A 87 7.05 -7.48 -6.97
C HIS A 87 5.60 -7.80 -6.59
N VAL A 88 4.67 -6.86 -6.83
CA VAL A 88 3.24 -7.09 -6.59
C VAL A 88 2.73 -8.27 -7.42
N THR A 89 3.08 -8.32 -8.72
CA THR A 89 2.67 -9.42 -9.60
C THR A 89 3.20 -10.76 -9.10
N PHE A 90 4.47 -10.81 -8.67
CA PHE A 90 5.07 -11.99 -8.08
C PHE A 90 4.32 -12.42 -6.81
N GLY A 91 4.05 -11.48 -5.90
CA GLY A 91 3.28 -11.75 -4.67
C GLY A 91 1.91 -12.35 -4.96
N ILE A 92 1.16 -11.75 -5.90
CA ILE A 92 -0.16 -12.24 -6.31
C ILE A 92 -0.08 -13.67 -6.85
N HIS A 93 0.88 -13.95 -7.74
CA HIS A 93 1.02 -15.27 -8.35
C HIS A 93 1.19 -16.39 -7.31
N TYR A 94 2.07 -16.17 -6.32
CA TYR A 94 2.30 -17.18 -5.28
C TYR A 94 1.14 -17.25 -4.29
N LEU A 95 0.55 -16.12 -3.89
CA LEU A 95 -0.58 -16.10 -2.96
C LEU A 95 -1.84 -16.72 -3.59
N GLU A 96 -2.11 -16.48 -4.86
CA GLU A 96 -3.31 -17.05 -5.53
C GLU A 96 -3.35 -18.58 -5.45
N GLN A 97 -2.21 -19.24 -5.57
CA GLN A 97 -2.12 -20.68 -5.45
C GLN A 97 -2.19 -21.14 -3.99
N HIS A 98 -1.48 -20.42 -3.11
CA HIS A 98 -1.40 -20.77 -1.69
C HIS A 98 -2.75 -20.62 -0.98
N ILE A 99 -3.43 -19.49 -1.16
CA ILE A 99 -4.72 -19.21 -0.52
C ILE A 99 -5.78 -20.27 -0.88
N LYS A 100 -5.78 -20.77 -2.13
CA LYS A 100 -6.67 -21.87 -2.55
C LYS A 100 -6.44 -23.19 -1.80
N SER A 101 -5.28 -23.37 -1.19
CA SER A 101 -4.93 -24.59 -0.44
C SER A 101 -5.23 -24.49 1.06
N LEU A 102 -5.63 -23.31 1.56
CA LEU A 102 -5.94 -23.08 2.96
C LEU A 102 -7.37 -23.49 3.31
N SER A 103 -7.63 -23.78 4.58
CA SER A 103 -8.99 -23.90 5.11
C SER A 103 -9.71 -22.55 5.14
N GLU A 104 -11.05 -22.59 5.21
CA GLU A 104 -11.86 -21.36 5.31
C GLU A 104 -11.44 -20.46 6.49
N ASP A 105 -11.19 -21.05 7.67
CA ASP A 105 -10.72 -20.32 8.85
C ASP A 105 -9.35 -19.65 8.63
N GLU A 106 -8.45 -20.31 7.93
CA GLU A 106 -7.14 -19.76 7.59
C GLU A 106 -7.26 -18.63 6.58
N VAL A 107 -8.13 -18.74 5.60
CA VAL A 107 -8.42 -17.66 4.61
C VAL A 107 -8.99 -16.45 5.33
N GLU A 108 -9.97 -16.63 6.24
CA GLU A 108 -10.54 -15.52 7.00
C GLU A 108 -9.51 -14.81 7.89
N GLN A 109 -8.57 -15.55 8.51
CA GLN A 109 -7.47 -14.94 9.26
C GLN A 109 -6.59 -14.04 8.38
N ARG A 110 -6.29 -14.46 7.13
CA ARG A 110 -5.52 -13.69 6.15
C ARG A 110 -6.30 -12.48 5.65
N ALA A 111 -7.59 -12.64 5.41
CA ALA A 111 -8.49 -11.57 5.01
C ALA A 111 -8.59 -10.49 6.09
N GLU A 112 -8.77 -10.90 7.36
CA GLU A 112 -8.79 -9.96 8.49
C GLU A 112 -7.44 -9.25 8.66
N PHE A 113 -6.32 -9.97 8.55
CA PHE A 113 -4.99 -9.35 8.58
C PHE A 113 -4.85 -8.30 7.46
N ALA A 114 -5.27 -8.60 6.23
CA ALA A 114 -5.22 -7.69 5.11
C ALA A 114 -6.06 -6.42 5.37
N TYR A 115 -7.26 -6.59 5.91
CA TYR A 115 -8.11 -5.46 6.30
C TYR A 115 -7.45 -4.58 7.36
N GLN A 116 -6.90 -5.19 8.43
CA GLN A 116 -6.23 -4.44 9.50
C GLN A 116 -4.99 -3.69 8.99
N ALA A 117 -4.21 -4.30 8.10
CA ALA A 117 -3.07 -3.64 7.48
C ALA A 117 -3.51 -2.44 6.61
N CYS A 118 -4.59 -2.58 5.84
CA CYS A 118 -5.19 -1.48 5.07
C CYS A 118 -5.68 -0.34 5.97
N LEU A 119 -6.31 -0.68 7.12
CA LEU A 119 -6.79 0.31 8.07
C LEU A 119 -5.62 1.11 8.69
N ILE A 120 -4.55 0.43 9.12
CA ILE A 120 -3.34 1.08 9.65
C ILE A 120 -2.73 2.01 8.59
N MET A 121 -2.61 1.54 7.35
CA MET A 121 -2.05 2.34 6.27
C MET A 121 -2.92 3.56 5.93
N ARG A 122 -4.24 3.44 6.03
CA ARG A 122 -5.16 4.59 5.86
C ARG A 122 -4.96 5.62 6.97
N HIS A 123 -4.86 5.19 8.24
CA HIS A 123 -4.62 6.08 9.38
C HIS A 123 -3.33 6.88 9.21
N ARG A 124 -2.27 6.24 8.71
CA ARG A 124 -0.99 6.90 8.44
C ARG A 124 -1.12 8.15 7.56
N PHE A 125 -2.07 8.16 6.62
CA PHE A 125 -2.27 9.29 5.71
C PHE A 125 -3.00 10.49 6.32
N HIS A 126 -3.52 10.38 7.56
CA HIS A 126 -4.03 11.54 8.31
C HIS A 126 -2.92 12.39 8.92
N ALA A 127 -1.69 11.86 9.05
CA ALA A 127 -0.55 12.56 9.63
C ALA A 127 -0.81 13.08 11.07
N ASN A 128 -1.40 12.24 11.90
CA ASN A 128 -1.83 12.58 13.27
C ASN A 128 -0.71 13.16 14.13
N GLU A 129 0.53 12.67 13.95
CA GLU A 129 1.72 13.17 14.65
C GLU A 129 1.98 14.66 14.34
N VAL A 130 1.73 15.07 13.09
CA VAL A 130 1.88 16.47 12.69
C VAL A 130 0.80 17.33 13.34
N PHE A 131 -0.43 16.84 13.46
CA PHE A 131 -1.52 17.54 14.11
C PHE A 131 -1.24 17.73 15.61
N ASP A 132 -0.72 16.67 16.25
CA ASP A 132 -0.32 16.70 17.67
C ASP A 132 0.83 17.69 17.90
N ASP A 133 1.86 17.70 17.07
CA ASP A 133 2.97 18.64 17.12
C ASP A 133 2.54 20.10 17.01
N PHE A 134 1.45 20.37 16.26
CA PHE A 134 0.85 21.71 16.19
C PHE A 134 -0.14 21.99 17.33
N GLY A 135 -0.40 21.05 18.21
CA GLY A 135 -1.37 21.16 19.29
C GLY A 135 -2.82 21.25 18.80
N TRP A 136 -3.11 20.68 17.64
CA TRP A 136 -4.47 20.64 17.08
C TRP A 136 -5.25 19.46 17.66
N ASP A 137 -6.56 19.62 17.80
CA ASP A 137 -7.42 18.50 18.15
C ASP A 137 -7.45 17.48 17.01
N ILE A 138 -7.00 16.26 17.28
CA ILE A 138 -6.81 15.22 16.27
C ILE A 138 -8.16 14.81 15.66
N GLU A 139 -9.20 14.62 16.49
CA GLU A 139 -10.52 14.17 16.00
C GLU A 139 -11.18 15.24 15.12
N GLU A 140 -11.15 16.49 15.55
CA GLU A 140 -11.68 17.61 14.75
C GLU A 140 -10.89 17.79 13.46
N THR A 141 -9.57 17.65 13.51
CA THR A 141 -8.69 17.81 12.35
C THR A 141 -8.88 16.69 11.33
N ILE A 142 -9.00 15.43 11.77
CA ILE A 142 -9.33 14.29 10.89
C ILE A 142 -10.69 14.52 10.23
N LYS A 143 -11.70 14.91 10.99
CA LYS A 143 -13.04 15.21 10.44
C LYS A 143 -13.01 16.32 9.41
N TYR A 144 -12.20 17.35 9.63
CA TYR A 144 -12.00 18.43 8.66
C TYR A 144 -11.28 17.92 7.42
N ASP A 145 -10.18 17.14 7.57
CA ASP A 145 -9.38 16.57 6.48
C ASP A 145 -10.22 15.62 5.62
N ASP A 146 -11.00 14.74 6.23
CA ASP A 146 -11.96 13.86 5.56
C ASP A 146 -13.10 14.65 4.86
N GLY A 147 -13.38 15.86 5.29
CA GLY A 147 -14.28 16.81 4.61
C GLY A 147 -13.71 17.34 3.28
N ILE A 148 -12.39 17.34 3.11
CA ILE A 148 -11.72 17.86 1.91
C ILE A 148 -11.75 16.82 0.79
N LYS A 149 -12.46 17.13 -0.31
CA LYS A 149 -12.67 16.18 -1.42
C LYS A 149 -11.36 15.61 -1.97
N VAL A 150 -10.36 16.44 -2.23
CA VAL A 150 -9.08 15.99 -2.81
C VAL A 150 -8.33 15.03 -1.87
N ARG A 151 -8.47 15.19 -0.56
CA ARG A 151 -7.87 14.28 0.43
C ARG A 151 -8.57 12.92 0.42
N ARG A 152 -9.91 12.92 0.45
CA ARG A 152 -10.68 11.67 0.33
C ARG A 152 -10.40 10.94 -0.98
N ASP A 153 -10.39 11.67 -2.10
CA ASP A 153 -10.10 11.10 -3.40
C ASP A 153 -8.72 10.44 -3.41
N PHE A 154 -7.70 11.09 -2.84
CA PHE A 154 -6.36 10.50 -2.70
C PHE A 154 -6.36 9.28 -1.78
N GLN A 155 -6.98 9.37 -0.61
CA GLN A 155 -7.03 8.26 0.37
C GLN A 155 -7.72 7.02 -0.17
N THR A 156 -8.67 7.15 -1.09
CA THR A 156 -9.28 6.00 -1.78
C THR A 156 -8.47 5.57 -3.00
N PHE A 157 -7.94 6.52 -3.76
CA PHE A 157 -7.16 6.28 -4.97
C PHE A 157 -5.95 5.38 -4.76
N ILE A 158 -5.23 5.53 -3.66
CA ILE A 158 -4.06 4.69 -3.35
C ILE A 158 -4.40 3.20 -3.23
N PHE A 159 -5.67 2.86 -2.93
CA PHE A 159 -6.14 1.47 -2.84
C PHE A 159 -6.52 0.85 -4.19
N GLN A 160 -6.48 1.59 -5.28
CA GLN A 160 -6.88 1.12 -6.61
C GLN A 160 -6.15 -0.14 -7.09
N ARG A 161 -4.97 -0.44 -6.53
CA ARG A 161 -4.21 -1.66 -6.84
C ARG A 161 -4.35 -2.74 -5.78
N VAL A 162 -4.56 -2.35 -4.55
CA VAL A 162 -4.69 -3.29 -3.43
C VAL A 162 -5.99 -4.07 -3.51
N ILE A 163 -7.12 -3.40 -3.75
CA ILE A 163 -8.44 -4.05 -3.72
C ILE A 163 -8.60 -5.10 -4.83
N PRO A 164 -8.26 -4.84 -6.11
CA PRO A 164 -8.29 -5.88 -7.15
C PRO A 164 -7.36 -7.05 -6.84
N SER A 165 -6.18 -6.77 -6.25
CA SER A 165 -5.22 -7.79 -5.85
C SER A 165 -5.78 -8.70 -4.75
N LEU A 166 -6.40 -8.13 -3.71
CA LEU A 166 -7.07 -8.89 -2.65
C LEU A 166 -8.22 -9.73 -3.19
N LYS A 167 -9.03 -9.17 -4.11
CA LYS A 167 -10.08 -9.93 -4.80
C LYS A 167 -9.51 -11.12 -5.55
N ARG A 168 -8.47 -10.90 -6.33
CA ARG A 168 -7.85 -11.92 -7.18
C ARG A 168 -7.27 -13.08 -6.38
N VAL A 169 -6.61 -12.80 -5.26
CA VAL A 169 -6.05 -13.86 -4.40
C VAL A 169 -7.09 -14.52 -3.50
N GLY A 170 -8.36 -14.04 -3.49
CA GLY A 170 -9.44 -14.62 -2.70
C GLY A 170 -9.52 -14.12 -1.25
N LEU A 171 -8.93 -12.97 -0.94
CA LEU A 171 -8.94 -12.37 0.40
C LEU A 171 -10.00 -11.28 0.59
N LEU A 172 -10.79 -10.95 -0.45
CA LEU A 172 -11.95 -10.09 -0.33
C LEU A 172 -13.20 -10.95 -0.01
N THR A 173 -13.16 -11.59 1.18
CA THR A 173 -14.20 -12.52 1.62
C THR A 173 -15.49 -11.79 1.99
N GLU A 174 -16.60 -12.53 2.11
CA GLU A 174 -17.91 -12.00 2.54
C GLU A 174 -17.85 -11.33 3.92
N THR A 175 -16.96 -11.78 4.80
CA THR A 175 -16.78 -11.25 6.16
C THR A 175 -16.09 -9.89 6.18
N VAL A 176 -15.04 -9.70 5.37
CA VAL A 176 -14.28 -8.43 5.34
C VAL A 176 -14.82 -7.44 4.32
N ARG A 177 -15.56 -7.89 3.31
CA ARG A 177 -16.12 -7.03 2.25
C ARG A 177 -16.92 -5.83 2.79
N PRO A 178 -17.86 -5.98 3.76
CA PRO A 178 -18.58 -4.84 4.33
C PRO A 178 -17.66 -3.84 5.03
N LYS A 179 -16.52 -4.30 5.58
CA LYS A 179 -15.53 -3.43 6.21
C LYS A 179 -14.78 -2.58 5.18
N PHE A 180 -14.41 -3.16 4.04
CA PHE A 180 -13.82 -2.41 2.91
C PHE A 180 -14.82 -1.45 2.25
N GLU A 181 -16.11 -1.80 2.24
CA GLU A 181 -17.17 -0.90 1.78
C GLU A 181 -17.26 0.36 2.67
N GLN A 182 -17.22 0.21 4.00
CA GLN A 182 -17.17 1.33 4.95
C GLN A 182 -15.93 2.23 4.76
N LEU A 183 -14.82 1.66 4.29
CA LEU A 183 -13.64 2.43 3.93
C LEU A 183 -13.81 3.19 2.58
N GLY A 184 -14.86 2.91 1.81
CA GLY A 184 -15.13 3.55 0.52
C GLY A 184 -14.17 3.12 -0.60
N VAL A 185 -13.49 1.97 -0.45
CA VAL A 185 -12.45 1.53 -1.40
C VAL A 185 -12.91 0.44 -2.37
N LEU A 186 -14.09 -0.15 -2.19
CA LEU A 186 -14.63 -1.16 -3.09
C LEU A 186 -14.93 -0.63 -4.50
N GLN A 187 -15.00 0.68 -4.70
CA GLN A 187 -15.10 1.27 -6.04
C GLN A 187 -13.96 0.84 -6.97
N TRP A 188 -12.85 0.37 -6.42
CA TRP A 188 -11.67 -0.09 -7.16
C TRP A 188 -11.64 -1.60 -7.40
N GLU A 189 -12.65 -2.34 -6.97
CA GLU A 189 -12.68 -3.81 -7.01
C GLU A 189 -12.44 -4.39 -8.41
N ASP A 190 -12.97 -3.74 -9.44
CA ASP A 190 -12.87 -4.15 -10.84
C ASP A 190 -11.90 -3.28 -11.64
N PHE A 191 -11.05 -2.52 -10.93
CA PHE A 191 -10.05 -1.70 -11.60
C PHE A 191 -9.02 -2.58 -12.30
N ASP A 192 -8.94 -2.44 -13.63
CA ASP A 192 -7.95 -3.10 -14.46
C ASP A 192 -6.79 -2.13 -14.73
N ASP A 193 -5.62 -2.52 -14.28
CA ASP A 193 -4.43 -1.70 -14.44
C ASP A 193 -3.68 -2.18 -15.69
N GLU A 194 -3.80 -1.42 -16.78
CA GLU A 194 -3.10 -1.69 -18.04
C GLU A 194 -1.57 -1.71 -17.89
N ASP A 195 -1.02 -1.09 -16.84
CA ASP A 195 0.42 -1.08 -16.56
C ASP A 195 0.91 -2.40 -15.93
N VAL A 196 0.00 -3.24 -15.42
CA VAL A 196 0.33 -4.57 -14.91
C VAL A 196 0.07 -5.59 -16.01
N ASN A 197 1.10 -5.90 -16.79
CA ASN A 197 1.00 -6.93 -17.82
C ASN A 197 0.96 -8.33 -17.20
N TRP A 198 -0.23 -8.73 -16.74
CA TRP A 198 -0.49 -10.04 -16.13
C TRP A 198 -0.15 -11.23 -17.05
N LYS A 199 -0.01 -11.00 -18.37
CA LYS A 199 0.30 -12.05 -19.35
C LYS A 199 1.80 -12.36 -19.42
N GLU A 200 2.66 -11.38 -19.19
CA GLU A 200 4.12 -11.60 -19.17
C GLU A 200 4.57 -12.33 -17.89
N ALA A 201 3.87 -12.17 -16.76
CA ALA A 201 4.15 -12.87 -15.52
C ALA A 201 3.91 -14.39 -15.59
N GLN A 202 3.21 -14.88 -16.63
CA GLN A 202 2.97 -16.32 -16.85
C GLN A 202 4.08 -17.01 -17.67
N SER A 203 5.03 -16.25 -18.20
CA SER A 203 6.08 -16.77 -19.11
C SER A 203 7.49 -16.71 -18.53
N ALA A 204 7.64 -16.34 -17.27
CA ALA A 204 8.89 -16.37 -16.52
C ALA A 204 8.88 -17.44 -15.44
#